data_5c78ab1a1d599322f131506fdab5b8fc
#
_entry.id   5c78ab1a1d599322f131506fdab5b8fc
#
_cell.length_a   1.000
_cell.length_b   1.000
_cell.length_c   1.000
_cell.angle_alpha   90.00
_cell.angle_beta   90.00
_cell.angle_gamma   90.00
#
_symmetry.space_group_name_H-M   'P 1'
#
loop_
_entity.id
_entity.type
_entity.pdbx_description
1 polymer ?
#
loop_
_entity_poly.entity_id
_entity_poly.type
_entity_poly.pdbx_seq_one_letter_code
_entity_poly.pdbx_strand_id
1 'polypeptide(L)'
;MLRVVVDTSSLASYVLTRGELMRRVVAHWRAGTFTMLSSPATRAELAGVLARPAIRELAVAPLDELVRGLEHFSEHVPGVLSLAGACRDPKDDKFLACAVEGGAHYLVSSDRDLLALRHCRGVAVVNPGQFLLALELVPMDAAALAARFGRDVLEEIVASVPLEPGTAARVGEAIVILF
;
A
#
# COMPACT_ATOMS: atom_id res chain seq x y z
N MET A 1 -10.98 8.94 3.20
CA MET A 1 -10.72 7.48 3.24
C MET A 1 -9.36 7.27 2.60
N LEU A 2 -8.50 6.44 3.18
CA LEU A 2 -7.18 6.12 2.62
C LEU A 2 -7.32 5.41 1.27
N ARG A 3 -6.43 5.75 0.33
CA ARG A 3 -6.33 5.20 -1.02
C ARG A 3 -5.02 4.43 -1.11
N VAL A 4 -5.06 3.17 -1.54
CA VAL A 4 -3.94 2.24 -1.39
C VAL A 4 -3.78 1.38 -2.64
N VAL A 5 -2.57 1.25 -3.14
CA VAL A 5 -2.20 0.20 -4.08
C VAL A 5 -1.49 -0.92 -3.33
N VAL A 6 -1.82 -2.16 -3.62
CA VAL A 6 -1.11 -3.33 -3.10
C VAL A 6 -0.45 -4.06 -4.26
N ASP A 7 0.83 -4.35 -4.15
CA ASP A 7 1.56 -5.03 -5.21
C ASP A 7 1.16 -6.51 -5.35
N THR A 8 1.45 -7.07 -6.52
CA THR A 8 1.12 -8.47 -6.82
C THR A 8 1.83 -9.46 -5.91
N SER A 9 3.08 -9.18 -5.52
CA SER A 9 3.87 -10.09 -4.67
C SER A 9 3.24 -10.24 -3.29
N SER A 10 2.76 -9.15 -2.71
CA SER A 10 2.05 -9.14 -1.43
C SER A 10 0.71 -9.87 -1.50
N LEU A 11 -0.07 -9.66 -2.58
CA LEU A 11 -1.33 -10.38 -2.78
C LEU A 11 -1.11 -11.87 -3.04
N ALA A 12 -0.07 -12.24 -3.80
CA ALA A 12 0.31 -13.63 -4.01
C ALA A 12 0.77 -14.30 -2.70
N SER A 13 1.52 -13.60 -1.87
CA SER A 13 1.90 -14.07 -0.53
C SER A 13 0.66 -14.37 0.34
N TYR A 14 -0.36 -13.50 0.33
CA TYR A 14 -1.62 -13.76 1.02
C TYR A 14 -2.27 -15.06 0.55
N VAL A 15 -2.28 -15.28 -0.76
CA VAL A 15 -2.88 -16.49 -1.35
C VAL A 15 -2.13 -17.76 -0.96
N LEU A 16 -0.80 -17.72 -0.94
CA LEU A 16 0.04 -18.89 -0.70
C LEU A 16 0.18 -19.24 0.79
N THR A 17 0.28 -18.24 1.66
CA THR A 17 0.68 -18.48 3.05
C THR A 17 -0.39 -18.07 4.07
N ARG A 18 -1.36 -17.27 3.68
CA ARG A 18 -2.25 -16.54 4.60
C ARG A 18 -1.48 -15.86 5.74
N GLY A 19 -0.26 -15.35 5.43
CA GLY A 19 0.56 -14.65 6.42
C GLY A 19 -0.26 -13.63 7.20
N GLU A 20 -0.08 -13.58 8.50
CA GLU A 20 -0.93 -12.81 9.43
C GLU A 20 -1.10 -11.35 9.00
N LEU A 21 0.00 -10.69 8.58
CA LEU A 21 -0.04 -9.28 8.18
C LEU A 21 -0.92 -9.07 6.95
N MET A 22 -0.72 -9.83 5.88
CA MET A 22 -1.53 -9.69 4.67
C MET A 22 -2.97 -10.13 4.85
N ARG A 23 -3.23 -11.12 5.72
CA ARG A 23 -4.60 -11.49 6.12
C ARG A 23 -5.33 -10.32 6.76
N ARG A 24 -4.66 -9.57 7.65
CA ARG A 24 -5.21 -8.37 8.29
C ARG A 24 -5.42 -7.24 7.27
N VAL A 25 -4.47 -7.00 6.37
CA VAL A 25 -4.63 -6.01 5.29
C VAL A 25 -5.86 -6.31 4.44
N VAL A 26 -6.03 -7.56 4.00
CA VAL A 26 -7.20 -7.98 3.21
C VAL A 26 -8.50 -7.89 4.02
N ALA A 27 -8.46 -8.19 5.32
CA ALA A 27 -9.63 -8.04 6.20
C ALA A 27 -10.06 -6.56 6.33
N HIS A 28 -9.12 -5.64 6.48
CA HIS A 28 -9.38 -4.20 6.50
C HIS A 28 -9.97 -3.71 5.17
N TRP A 29 -9.42 -4.16 4.04
CA TRP A 29 -9.97 -3.84 2.73
C TRP A 29 -11.41 -4.31 2.59
N ARG A 30 -11.71 -5.58 2.93
CA ARG A 30 -13.08 -6.15 2.91
C ARG A 30 -14.05 -5.42 3.84
N ALA A 31 -13.56 -4.88 4.93
CA ALA A 31 -14.33 -4.06 5.86
C ALA A 31 -14.52 -2.60 5.36
N GLY A 32 -13.94 -2.23 4.21
CA GLY A 32 -14.05 -0.88 3.67
C GLY A 32 -13.27 0.17 4.44
N THR A 33 -12.26 -0.22 5.23
CA THR A 33 -11.42 0.71 6.01
C THR A 33 -10.58 1.61 5.10
N PHE A 34 -10.23 1.12 3.91
CA PHE A 34 -9.53 1.87 2.88
C PHE A 34 -10.03 1.46 1.49
N THR A 35 -9.79 2.33 0.50
CA THR A 35 -10.07 2.05 -0.92
C THR A 35 -8.83 1.45 -1.58
N MET A 36 -8.94 0.24 -2.10
CA MET A 36 -7.88 -0.33 -2.93
C MET A 36 -7.97 0.21 -4.36
N LEU A 37 -6.83 0.59 -4.93
CA LEU A 37 -6.73 1.07 -6.31
C LEU A 37 -6.12 -0.01 -7.20
N SER A 38 -6.58 -0.09 -8.43
CA SER A 38 -6.03 -0.99 -9.43
C SER A 38 -6.07 -0.36 -10.82
N SER A 39 -5.08 -0.63 -11.65
CA SER A 39 -5.05 -0.25 -13.07
C SER A 39 -5.16 -1.50 -13.97
N PRO A 40 -5.42 -1.35 -15.28
CA PRO A 40 -5.40 -2.49 -16.19
C PRO A 40 -4.09 -3.28 -16.12
N ALA A 41 -2.94 -2.61 -16.01
CA ALA A 41 -1.62 -3.24 -15.93
C ALA A 41 -1.42 -4.04 -14.65
N THR A 42 -1.81 -3.50 -13.48
CA THR A 42 -1.68 -4.21 -12.20
C THR A 42 -2.61 -5.41 -12.10
N ARG A 43 -3.85 -5.28 -12.62
CA ARG A 43 -4.80 -6.40 -12.69
C ARG A 43 -4.31 -7.52 -13.62
N ALA A 44 -3.79 -7.17 -14.82
CA ALA A 44 -3.26 -8.14 -15.78
C ALA A 44 -2.09 -8.92 -15.19
N GLU A 45 -1.19 -8.26 -14.46
CA GLU A 45 -0.09 -8.94 -13.78
C GLU A 45 -0.61 -9.91 -12.71
N LEU A 46 -1.49 -9.45 -11.83
CA LEU A 46 -2.05 -10.31 -10.79
C LEU A 46 -2.74 -11.53 -11.39
N ALA A 47 -3.58 -11.34 -12.42
CA ALA A 47 -4.24 -12.42 -13.12
C ALA A 47 -3.22 -13.42 -13.69
N GLY A 48 -2.15 -12.92 -14.33
CA GLY A 48 -1.08 -13.76 -14.88
C GLY A 48 -0.32 -14.54 -13.79
N VAL A 49 -0.08 -13.94 -12.63
CA VAL A 49 0.57 -14.63 -11.50
C VAL A 49 -0.36 -15.70 -10.91
N LEU A 50 -1.62 -15.37 -10.66
CA LEU A 50 -2.59 -16.30 -10.08
C LEU A 50 -2.97 -17.46 -11.03
N ALA A 51 -2.79 -17.29 -12.35
CA ALA A 51 -3.00 -18.34 -13.32
C ALA A 51 -1.88 -19.41 -13.34
N ARG A 52 -0.72 -19.14 -12.72
CA ARG A 52 0.40 -20.09 -12.70
C ARG A 52 0.01 -21.38 -11.97
N PRO A 53 0.30 -22.58 -12.57
CA PRO A 53 -0.07 -23.87 -11.94
C PRO A 53 0.42 -23.99 -10.51
N ALA A 54 1.70 -23.66 -10.24
CA ALA A 54 2.29 -23.72 -8.89
C ALA A 54 1.55 -22.83 -7.88
N ILE A 55 1.03 -21.67 -8.29
CA ILE A 55 0.24 -20.80 -7.40
C ILE A 55 -1.11 -21.45 -7.12
N ARG A 56 -1.77 -22.00 -8.16
CA ARG A 56 -3.09 -22.62 -8.02
C ARG A 56 -3.07 -23.87 -7.14
N GLU A 57 -2.03 -24.68 -7.27
CA GLU A 57 -1.84 -25.92 -6.48
C GLU A 57 -1.54 -25.64 -5.01
N LEU A 58 -0.77 -24.58 -4.73
CA LEU A 58 -0.35 -24.22 -3.37
C LEU A 58 -1.28 -23.21 -2.68
N ALA A 59 -2.29 -22.71 -3.37
CA ALA A 59 -3.19 -21.69 -2.84
C ALA A 59 -3.97 -22.21 -1.63
N VAL A 60 -3.81 -21.54 -0.50
CA VAL A 60 -4.54 -21.80 0.75
C VAL A 60 -5.70 -20.81 0.97
N ALA A 61 -5.77 -19.76 0.14
CA ALA A 61 -6.88 -18.81 0.11
C ALA A 61 -7.65 -18.91 -1.22
N PRO A 62 -8.96 -18.61 -1.25
CA PRO A 62 -9.76 -18.71 -2.46
C PRO A 62 -9.35 -17.62 -3.46
N LEU A 63 -8.69 -18.03 -4.56
CA LEU A 63 -8.21 -17.16 -5.63
C LEU A 63 -9.34 -16.36 -6.28
N ASP A 64 -10.46 -17.04 -6.58
CA ASP A 64 -11.60 -16.43 -7.26
C ASP A 64 -12.26 -15.33 -6.42
N GLU A 65 -12.24 -15.45 -5.10
CA GLU A 65 -12.75 -14.40 -4.21
C GLU A 65 -11.86 -13.16 -4.22
N LEU A 66 -10.54 -13.34 -4.26
CA LEU A 66 -9.60 -12.23 -4.35
C LEU A 66 -9.77 -11.48 -5.67
N VAL A 67 -9.84 -12.21 -6.78
CA VAL A 67 -10.02 -11.62 -8.13
C VAL A 67 -11.34 -10.87 -8.20
N ARG A 68 -12.46 -11.52 -7.85
CA ARG A 68 -13.78 -10.86 -7.81
C ARG A 68 -13.82 -9.67 -6.88
N GLY A 69 -13.16 -9.77 -5.70
CA GLY A 69 -13.05 -8.66 -4.77
C GLY A 69 -12.37 -7.45 -5.42
N LEU A 70 -11.26 -7.67 -6.12
CA LEU A 70 -10.55 -6.60 -6.84
C LEU A 70 -11.37 -6.00 -7.97
N GLU A 71 -12.11 -6.81 -8.70
CA GLU A 71 -12.98 -6.33 -9.79
C GLU A 71 -14.14 -5.47 -9.29
N HIS A 72 -14.75 -5.83 -8.16
CA HIS A 72 -15.98 -5.19 -7.69
C HIS A 72 -15.75 -4.10 -6.62
N PHE A 73 -14.69 -4.21 -5.81
CA PHE A 73 -14.45 -3.36 -4.65
C PHE A 73 -13.19 -2.50 -4.75
N SER A 74 -12.39 -2.63 -5.84
CA SER A 74 -11.30 -1.68 -6.08
C SER A 74 -11.76 -0.53 -6.96
N GLU A 75 -11.23 0.66 -6.71
CA GLU A 75 -11.36 1.78 -7.61
C GLU A 75 -10.40 1.61 -8.80
N HIS A 76 -10.91 1.81 -10.00
CA HIS A 76 -10.15 1.59 -11.22
C HIS A 76 -9.47 2.88 -11.68
N VAL A 77 -8.14 2.83 -11.70
CA VAL A 77 -7.29 3.91 -12.23
C VAL A 77 -7.10 3.66 -13.74
N PRO A 78 -7.19 4.69 -14.61
CA PRO A 78 -7.10 4.52 -16.07
C PRO A 78 -5.81 3.83 -16.54
N GLY A 79 -4.66 4.10 -15.89
CA GLY A 79 -3.37 3.51 -16.24
C GLY A 79 -2.73 4.17 -17.45
N VAL A 80 -2.93 5.49 -17.61
CA VAL A 80 -2.32 6.28 -18.69
C VAL A 80 -0.98 6.89 -18.29
N LEU A 81 -0.73 7.06 -16.98
CA LEU A 81 0.54 7.56 -16.49
C LEU A 81 1.64 6.51 -16.69
N SER A 82 2.79 6.94 -17.20
CA SER A 82 4.01 6.14 -17.26
C SER A 82 5.08 6.75 -16.37
N LEU A 83 5.70 5.92 -15.53
CA LEU A 83 6.81 6.29 -14.65
C LEU A 83 8.05 5.43 -14.96
N ALA A 84 8.40 5.31 -16.24
CA ALA A 84 9.52 4.48 -16.68
C ALA A 84 10.83 4.83 -15.94
N GLY A 85 11.45 3.81 -15.31
CA GLY A 85 12.69 3.97 -14.56
C GLY A 85 12.53 4.57 -13.16
N ALA A 86 11.31 4.62 -12.62
CA ALA A 86 11.08 5.07 -11.25
C ALA A 86 11.54 4.04 -10.22
N CYS A 87 11.42 2.74 -10.54
CA CYS A 87 11.92 1.64 -9.73
C CYS A 87 13.17 1.01 -10.35
N ARG A 88 13.99 0.33 -9.54
CA ARG A 88 15.15 -0.42 -10.02
C ARG A 88 14.73 -1.57 -10.96
N ASP A 89 13.66 -2.28 -10.62
CA ASP A 89 13.01 -3.21 -11.56
C ASP A 89 11.91 -2.46 -12.33
N PRO A 90 12.07 -2.29 -13.66
CA PRO A 90 11.07 -1.59 -14.48
C PRO A 90 9.69 -2.27 -14.49
N LYS A 91 9.61 -3.55 -14.09
CA LYS A 91 8.32 -4.25 -13.97
C LYS A 91 7.45 -3.69 -12.86
N ASP A 92 8.05 -3.06 -11.86
CA ASP A 92 7.34 -2.50 -10.71
C ASP A 92 6.86 -1.06 -10.94
N ASP A 93 7.36 -0.38 -11.98
CA ASP A 93 6.95 0.97 -12.35
C ASP A 93 5.43 1.11 -12.49
N LYS A 94 4.73 0.05 -12.92
CA LYS A 94 3.26 0.06 -13.06
C LYS A 94 2.52 0.26 -11.75
N PHE A 95 3.07 -0.25 -10.62
CA PHE A 95 2.47 -0.05 -9.30
C PHE A 95 2.63 1.38 -8.83
N LEU A 96 3.81 1.96 -9.06
CA LEU A 96 4.09 3.37 -8.78
C LEU A 96 3.21 4.27 -9.66
N ALA A 97 3.10 3.96 -10.96
CA ALA A 97 2.26 4.70 -11.89
C ALA A 97 0.78 4.66 -11.47
N CYS A 98 0.26 3.47 -11.13
CA CYS A 98 -1.09 3.30 -10.62
C CYS A 98 -1.32 4.11 -9.33
N ALA A 99 -0.36 4.07 -8.41
CA ALA A 99 -0.46 4.77 -7.13
C ALA A 99 -0.45 6.30 -7.31
N VAL A 100 0.45 6.82 -8.12
CA VAL A 100 0.56 8.26 -8.39
C VAL A 100 -0.66 8.78 -9.17
N GLU A 101 -1.06 8.08 -10.24
CA GLU A 101 -2.20 8.47 -11.08
C GLU A 101 -3.51 8.42 -10.28
N GLY A 102 -3.67 7.41 -9.43
CA GLY A 102 -4.85 7.24 -8.58
C GLY A 102 -4.85 8.12 -7.32
N GLY A 103 -3.81 8.92 -7.08
CA GLY A 103 -3.69 9.71 -5.85
C GLY A 103 -3.68 8.83 -4.59
N ALA A 104 -2.94 7.72 -4.63
CA ALA A 104 -2.78 6.84 -3.49
C ALA A 104 -1.98 7.53 -2.37
N HIS A 105 -2.34 7.22 -1.14
CA HIS A 105 -1.54 7.60 0.03
C HIS A 105 -0.41 6.59 0.24
N TYR A 106 -0.68 5.31 -0.04
CA TYR A 106 0.26 4.20 0.18
C TYR A 106 0.34 3.26 -1.03
N LEU A 107 1.57 2.79 -1.29
CA LEU A 107 1.85 1.58 -2.02
C LEU A 107 2.36 0.53 -1.02
N VAL A 108 1.59 -0.54 -0.82
CA VAL A 108 1.95 -1.64 0.08
C VAL A 108 2.67 -2.71 -0.70
N SER A 109 3.90 -3.01 -0.32
CA SER A 109 4.73 -4.00 -0.98
C SER A 109 5.58 -4.80 0.01
N SER A 110 5.97 -6.00 -0.39
CA SER A 110 7.01 -6.81 0.25
C SER A 110 8.30 -6.84 -0.58
N ASP A 111 8.30 -6.23 -1.75
CA ASP A 111 9.45 -6.16 -2.63
C ASP A 111 10.48 -5.14 -2.13
N ARG A 112 11.76 -5.56 -2.11
CA ARG A 112 12.85 -4.73 -1.59
C ARG A 112 13.16 -3.53 -2.47
N ASP A 113 12.96 -3.64 -3.77
CA ASP A 113 13.26 -2.56 -4.72
C ASP A 113 12.21 -1.46 -4.63
N LEU A 114 10.94 -1.82 -4.46
CA LEU A 114 9.88 -0.87 -4.15
C LEU A 114 10.09 -0.22 -2.78
N LEU A 115 10.33 -1.01 -1.73
CA LEU A 115 10.53 -0.51 -0.36
C LEU A 115 11.74 0.41 -0.23
N ALA A 116 12.80 0.21 -1.05
CA ALA A 116 13.98 1.07 -1.06
C ALA A 116 13.67 2.52 -1.49
N LEU A 117 12.58 2.74 -2.24
CA LEU A 117 12.16 4.08 -2.67
C LEU A 117 11.61 4.91 -1.51
N ARG A 118 11.01 4.28 -0.51
CA ARG A 118 10.30 4.91 0.61
C ARG A 118 9.13 5.82 0.19
N HIS A 119 9.37 6.70 -0.78
CA HIS A 119 8.36 7.63 -1.32
C HIS A 119 8.54 7.79 -2.83
N CYS A 120 7.41 7.98 -3.53
CA CYS A 120 7.39 8.35 -4.93
C CYS A 120 6.26 9.35 -5.19
N ARG A 121 6.60 10.60 -5.53
CA ARG A 121 5.62 11.66 -5.91
C ARG A 121 4.45 11.79 -4.92
N GLY A 122 4.73 11.78 -3.62
CA GLY A 122 3.72 11.93 -2.57
C GLY A 122 3.06 10.62 -2.12
N VAL A 123 3.40 9.49 -2.73
CA VAL A 123 2.96 8.15 -2.31
C VAL A 123 4.01 7.55 -1.39
N ALA A 124 3.63 7.13 -0.19
CA ALA A 124 4.51 6.39 0.71
C ALA A 124 4.57 4.91 0.31
N VAL A 125 5.77 4.34 0.20
CA VAL A 125 5.99 2.91 -0.09
C VAL A 125 6.33 2.21 1.21
N VAL A 126 5.44 1.31 1.65
CA VAL A 126 5.48 0.69 2.98
C VAL A 126 5.29 -0.81 2.92
N ASN A 127 5.81 -1.52 3.91
CA ASN A 127 5.49 -2.94 4.06
C ASN A 127 4.11 -3.15 4.73
N PRO A 128 3.53 -4.37 4.67
CA PRO A 128 2.22 -4.65 5.26
C PRO A 128 2.12 -4.32 6.76
N GLY A 129 3.20 -4.51 7.52
CA GLY A 129 3.22 -4.19 8.96
C GLY A 129 3.17 -2.68 9.21
N GLN A 130 3.95 -1.90 8.48
CA GLN A 130 3.93 -0.44 8.53
C GLN A 130 2.56 0.10 8.12
N PHE A 131 1.96 -0.47 7.08
CA PHE A 131 0.62 -0.06 6.64
C PHE A 131 -0.45 -0.34 7.70
N LEU A 132 -0.43 -1.51 8.35
CA LEU A 132 -1.36 -1.82 9.43
C LEU A 132 -1.20 -0.85 10.60
N LEU A 133 0.03 -0.51 10.97
CA LEU A 133 0.29 0.50 12.00
C LEU A 133 -0.29 1.86 11.59
N ALA A 134 -0.12 2.28 10.34
CA ALA A 134 -0.70 3.51 9.82
C ALA A 134 -2.25 3.50 9.92
N LEU A 135 -2.91 2.37 9.61
CA LEU A 135 -4.37 2.23 9.77
C LEU A 135 -4.82 2.41 11.23
N GLU A 136 -4.03 1.94 12.19
CA GLU A 136 -4.34 2.09 13.62
C GLU A 136 -4.17 3.54 14.09
N LEU A 137 -3.28 4.31 13.45
CA LEU A 137 -2.96 5.69 13.84
C LEU A 137 -3.91 6.73 13.19
N VAL A 138 -4.48 6.42 12.04
CA VAL A 138 -5.39 7.35 11.30
C VAL A 138 -6.52 7.96 12.17
N PRO A 139 -7.20 7.21 13.05
CA PRO A 139 -8.24 7.78 13.89
C PRO A 139 -7.72 8.61 15.07
N MET A 140 -6.41 8.68 15.27
CA MET A 140 -5.82 9.41 16.41
C MET A 140 -5.57 10.87 16.03
N ASP A 141 -6.03 11.79 16.87
CA ASP A 141 -5.60 13.19 16.80
C ASP A 141 -4.17 13.36 17.35
N ALA A 142 -3.58 14.54 17.13
CA ALA A 142 -2.23 14.83 17.58
C ALA A 142 -2.06 14.68 19.11
N ALA A 143 -3.11 14.95 19.89
CA ALA A 143 -3.07 14.81 21.35
C ALA A 143 -3.07 13.33 21.77
N ALA A 144 -3.88 12.49 21.13
CA ALA A 144 -3.91 11.05 21.37
C ALA A 144 -2.60 10.37 20.96
N LEU A 145 -1.98 10.80 19.84
CA LEU A 145 -0.67 10.34 19.40
C LEU A 145 0.43 10.73 20.39
N ALA A 146 0.44 11.99 20.84
CA ALA A 146 1.40 12.46 21.84
C ALA A 146 1.26 11.74 23.19
N ALA A 147 0.02 11.41 23.58
CA ALA A 147 -0.23 10.64 24.80
C ALA A 147 0.25 9.19 24.70
N ARG A 148 0.15 8.57 23.49
CA ARG A 148 0.55 7.18 23.27
C ARG A 148 2.06 6.99 23.09
N PHE A 149 2.73 7.89 22.36
CA PHE A 149 4.13 7.73 21.96
C PHE A 149 5.09 8.70 22.66
N GLY A 150 4.56 9.73 23.33
CA GLY A 150 5.34 10.83 23.86
C GLY A 150 5.60 11.91 22.80
N ARG A 151 5.57 13.18 23.22
CA ARG A 151 5.78 14.32 22.31
C ARG A 151 7.19 14.32 21.71
N ASP A 152 8.20 14.00 22.53
CA ASP A 152 9.60 13.99 22.11
C ASP A 152 9.87 12.97 21.00
N VAL A 153 9.24 11.77 21.10
CA VAL A 153 9.35 10.72 20.08
C VAL A 153 8.70 11.16 18.76
N LEU A 154 7.55 11.83 18.84
CA LEU A 154 6.89 12.36 17.64
C LEU A 154 7.70 13.47 16.97
N GLU A 155 8.31 14.37 17.76
CA GLU A 155 9.18 15.42 17.25
C GLU A 155 10.45 14.83 16.57
N GLU A 156 11.05 13.80 17.17
CA GLU A 156 12.18 13.08 16.59
C GLU A 156 11.82 12.39 15.27
N ILE A 157 10.67 11.72 15.23
CA ILE A 157 10.15 11.09 14.01
C ILE A 157 9.92 12.14 12.92
N VAL A 158 9.23 13.25 13.24
CA VAL A 158 8.98 14.34 12.30
C VAL A 158 10.28 14.97 11.80
N ALA A 159 11.27 15.16 12.68
CA ALA A 159 12.57 15.72 12.31
C ALA A 159 13.41 14.78 11.42
N SER A 160 13.20 13.46 11.53
CA SER A 160 13.94 12.44 10.78
C SER A 160 13.43 12.22 9.34
N VAL A 161 12.24 12.74 9.01
CA VAL A 161 11.63 12.59 7.68
C VAL A 161 11.84 13.86 6.87
N PRO A 162 12.45 13.78 5.68
CA PRO A 162 12.51 14.92 4.77
C PRO A 162 11.11 15.24 4.26
N LEU A 163 10.47 16.22 4.88
CA LEU A 163 9.15 16.72 4.48
C LEU A 163 9.33 17.73 3.36
N GLU A 164 8.63 17.55 2.25
CA GLU A 164 8.52 18.57 1.20
C GLU A 164 7.86 19.84 1.77
N PRO A 165 8.27 21.05 1.32
CA PRO A 165 7.67 22.30 1.75
C PRO A 165 6.14 22.28 1.55
N GLY A 166 5.39 22.48 2.62
CA GLY A 166 3.92 22.42 2.64
C GLY A 166 3.34 21.15 3.29
N THR A 167 4.14 20.14 3.52
CA THR A 167 3.71 18.91 4.22
C THR A 167 3.60 19.14 5.73
N ALA A 168 4.36 20.09 6.29
CA ALA A 168 4.32 20.44 7.72
C ALA A 168 2.94 20.93 8.21
N ALA A 169 2.11 21.52 7.33
CA ALA A 169 0.74 21.91 7.66
C ALA A 169 -0.23 20.73 7.82
N ARG A 170 0.18 19.53 7.42
CA ARG A 170 -0.57 18.28 7.53
C ARG A 170 -0.03 17.35 8.61
N VAL A 171 0.75 17.84 9.55
CA VAL A 171 1.40 17.01 10.59
C VAL A 171 0.37 16.27 11.47
N GLY A 172 -0.84 16.79 11.63
CA GLY A 172 -1.94 16.04 12.25
C GLY A 172 -2.45 14.85 11.39
N GLU A 173 -2.34 14.97 10.04
CA GLU A 173 -2.63 13.90 9.07
C GLU A 173 -1.36 13.14 8.65
N ALA A 174 -0.18 13.70 8.87
CA ALA A 174 1.10 13.28 8.29
C ALA A 174 1.87 12.25 9.11
N ILE A 175 1.52 12.02 10.37
CA ILE A 175 2.11 10.87 11.12
C ILE A 175 1.76 9.55 10.44
N VAL A 176 0.69 9.52 9.67
CA VAL A 176 0.31 8.38 8.82
C VAL A 176 1.26 8.17 7.63
N ILE A 177 2.05 9.18 7.26
CA ILE A 177 3.01 9.14 6.14
C ILE A 177 4.41 8.72 6.62
N LEU A 178 4.67 8.73 7.92
CA LEU A 178 6.01 8.60 8.50
C LEU A 178 6.51 7.16 8.69
N PHE A 179 5.71 6.16 8.38
CA PHE A 179 6.10 4.76 8.42
C PHE A 179 5.98 4.14 7.04
#